data_c041c42d3c72b0a8e289b06759eacb11
#
_entry.id   c041c42d3c72b0a8e289b06759eacb11
#
_cell.length_a   1.000
_cell.length_b   1.000
_cell.length_c   1.000
_cell.angle_alpha   90.00
_cell.angle_beta   90.00
_cell.angle_gamma   90.00
#
_symmetry.space_group_name_H-M   'P 1'
#
loop_
_entity.id
_entity.type
_entity.pdbx_description
1 polymer ?
#
loop_
_entity_poly.entity_id
_entity_poly.type
_entity_poly.pdbx_seq_one_letter_code
_entity_poly.pdbx_strand_id
1 'polypeptide(L)'
;NVFNANIFYHEVRVPTYPLFDYPPYEVALASTMVDVIMNHDLDLLHVHYAIPHASAAYMAKQIVKSKNGRNVPVITTLHGTDITLVGKDKTYEPVVTFSINESDAITAVSENLRAETFKSFPITKEIDVITNFVDVSRFSKKPIDAFRKVIAPDGEKILLHASNFRKVKRVDDV
;
A
#
# COMPACT_ATOMS: atom_id res chain seq x y z
N ASN A 1 12.38 7.85 -12.60
CA ASN A 1 13.10 8.73 -11.68
C ASN A 1 12.23 9.01 -10.47
N VAL A 2 12.55 8.43 -9.34
CA VAL A 2 11.90 8.70 -8.06
C VAL A 2 12.34 10.07 -7.51
N PHE A 3 13.35 10.66 -8.12
CA PHE A 3 13.88 11.96 -7.73
C PHE A 3 13.24 13.07 -8.57
N ASN A 4 12.14 13.61 -8.05
CA ASN A 4 11.55 14.86 -8.47
C ASN A 4 11.80 15.90 -7.37
N ALA A 5 11.94 17.18 -7.73
CA ALA A 5 12.16 18.27 -6.78
C ALA A 5 11.08 18.35 -5.66
N ASN A 6 9.91 17.75 -5.89
CA ASN A 6 8.77 17.76 -4.98
C ASN A 6 8.55 16.41 -4.25
N ILE A 7 9.48 15.44 -4.39
CA ILE A 7 9.39 14.13 -3.74
C ILE A 7 10.56 13.97 -2.77
N PHE A 8 10.26 13.80 -1.50
CA PHE A 8 11.22 13.58 -0.43
C PHE A 8 11.06 12.15 0.10
N TYR A 9 12.15 11.42 0.16
CA TYR A 9 12.16 10.05 0.68
C TYR A 9 12.58 10.04 2.15
N HIS A 10 11.76 9.41 3.00
CA HIS A 10 12.03 9.21 4.41
C HIS A 10 12.04 7.73 4.73
N GLU A 11 13.19 7.21 5.15
CA GLU A 11 13.34 5.82 5.54
C GLU A 11 12.87 5.58 6.97
N VAL A 12 12.02 4.55 7.15
CA VAL A 12 11.63 4.10 8.49
C VAL A 12 12.69 3.15 9.04
N ARG A 13 13.44 3.59 10.02
CA ARG A 13 14.42 2.76 10.71
C ARG A 13 13.77 2.05 11.88
N VAL A 14 13.85 0.72 11.87
CA VAL A 14 13.31 -0.11 12.96
C VAL A 14 14.50 -0.66 13.75
N PRO A 15 14.75 -0.15 14.96
CA PRO A 15 15.85 -0.63 15.77
C PRO A 15 15.56 -2.05 16.26
N THR A 16 16.59 -2.89 16.30
CA THR A 16 16.54 -4.18 16.97
C THR A 16 16.66 -3.96 18.47
N TYR A 17 15.69 -4.47 19.23
CA TYR A 17 15.70 -4.38 20.68
C TYR A 17 15.52 -5.76 21.31
N PRO A 18 16.39 -6.16 22.27
CA PRO A 18 16.42 -7.53 22.78
C PRO A 18 15.13 -8.02 23.46
N LEU A 19 14.24 -7.12 23.87
CA LEU A 19 12.96 -7.48 24.48
C LEU A 19 11.85 -7.79 23.47
N PHE A 20 12.09 -7.59 22.17
CA PHE A 20 11.10 -7.88 21.14
C PHE A 20 11.53 -9.08 20.33
N ASP A 21 10.68 -10.09 20.26
CA ASP A 21 10.85 -11.27 19.39
C ASP A 21 10.82 -10.89 17.89
N TYR A 22 10.19 -9.76 17.56
CA TYR A 22 10.16 -9.17 16.22
C TYR A 22 10.31 -7.64 16.29
N PRO A 23 10.89 -7.01 15.27
CA PRO A 23 11.01 -5.56 15.23
C PRO A 23 9.63 -4.88 15.19
N PRO A 24 9.34 -3.89 16.05
CA PRO A 24 8.06 -3.21 16.14
C PRO A 24 7.89 -2.18 15.00
N TYR A 25 7.78 -2.66 13.76
CA TYR A 25 7.73 -1.84 12.55
C TYR A 25 6.61 -0.79 12.59
N GLU A 26 5.42 -1.18 13.00
CA GLU A 26 4.24 -0.31 13.01
C GLU A 26 4.41 0.90 13.94
N VAL A 27 5.01 0.68 15.10
CA VAL A 27 5.30 1.75 16.08
C VAL A 27 6.38 2.70 15.53
N ALA A 28 7.44 2.15 14.93
CA ALA A 28 8.49 2.94 14.31
C ALA A 28 7.95 3.76 13.12
N LEU A 29 7.08 3.17 12.32
CA LEU A 29 6.40 3.85 11.21
C LEU A 29 5.53 5.00 11.71
N ALA A 30 4.70 4.78 12.73
CA ALA A 30 3.87 5.84 13.32
C ALA A 30 4.72 7.00 13.85
N SER A 31 5.83 6.71 14.54
CA SER A 31 6.76 7.73 15.03
C SER A 31 7.39 8.53 13.89
N THR A 32 7.84 7.85 12.84
CA THR A 32 8.40 8.51 11.65
C THR A 32 7.35 9.39 10.96
N MET A 33 6.10 8.93 10.84
CA MET A 33 5.00 9.75 10.30
C MET A 33 4.79 11.02 11.11
N VAL A 34 4.81 10.94 12.45
CA VAL A 34 4.70 12.12 13.31
C VAL A 34 5.82 13.12 13.03
N ASP A 35 7.07 12.65 12.97
CA ASP A 35 8.22 13.52 12.72
C ASP A 35 8.13 14.19 11.34
N VAL A 36 7.77 13.44 10.30
CA VAL A 36 7.62 13.99 8.94
C VAL A 36 6.47 15.00 8.87
N ILE A 37 5.32 14.71 9.50
CA ILE A 37 4.19 15.66 9.56
C ILE A 37 4.63 16.97 10.23
N MET A 38 5.31 16.87 11.37
CA MET A 38 5.68 18.04 12.16
C MET A 38 6.79 18.88 11.51
N ASN A 39 7.76 18.21 10.88
CA ASN A 39 8.92 18.89 10.29
C ASN A 39 8.64 19.47 8.88
N HIS A 40 7.68 18.90 8.16
CA HIS A 40 7.36 19.32 6.78
C HIS A 40 5.96 19.91 6.65
N ASP A 41 5.25 20.10 7.75
CA ASP A 41 3.92 20.69 7.81
C ASP A 41 2.91 20.02 6.85
N LEU A 42 2.88 18.69 6.85
CA LEU A 42 2.03 17.93 5.93
C LEU A 42 0.54 18.12 6.22
N ASP A 43 -0.25 18.28 5.18
CA ASP A 43 -1.71 18.48 5.24
C ASP A 43 -2.50 17.17 5.25
N LEU A 44 -1.88 16.07 4.77
CA LEU A 44 -2.57 14.81 4.51
C LEU A 44 -1.61 13.63 4.67
N LEU A 45 -2.11 12.51 5.18
CA LEU A 45 -1.49 11.19 5.07
C LEU A 45 -2.24 10.35 4.04
N HIS A 46 -1.53 9.85 3.03
CA HIS A 46 -2.07 8.84 2.12
C HIS A 46 -1.30 7.55 2.30
N VAL A 47 -1.97 6.53 2.78
CA VAL A 47 -1.35 5.24 3.09
C VAL A 47 -1.95 4.12 2.25
N HIS A 48 -1.15 3.10 2.02
CA HIS A 48 -1.53 1.92 1.27
C HIS A 48 -1.56 0.71 2.22
N TYR A 49 -2.64 -0.06 2.17
CA TYR A 49 -2.99 -1.18 3.05
C TYR A 49 -3.58 -0.76 4.41
N ALA A 50 -4.60 -1.49 4.84
CA ALA A 50 -5.25 -1.30 6.14
C ALA A 50 -4.27 -1.54 7.30
N ILE A 51 -3.47 -2.59 7.20
CA ILE A 51 -2.39 -2.90 8.13
C ILE A 51 -1.09 -3.16 7.37
N PRO A 52 0.06 -2.75 7.89
CA PRO A 52 0.28 -1.98 9.13
C PRO A 52 0.17 -0.46 8.93
N HIS A 53 -0.13 0.02 7.72
CA HIS A 53 0.06 1.44 7.39
C HIS A 53 -1.09 2.33 7.87
N ALA A 54 -2.36 1.93 7.69
CA ALA A 54 -3.47 2.76 8.17
C ALA A 54 -3.56 2.79 9.70
N SER A 55 -3.28 1.66 10.39
CA SER A 55 -3.18 1.64 11.85
C SER A 55 -2.07 2.54 12.37
N ALA A 56 -0.88 2.52 11.74
CA ALA A 56 0.21 3.44 12.07
C ALA A 56 -0.15 4.90 11.80
N ALA A 57 -0.82 5.19 10.69
CA ALA A 57 -1.28 6.54 10.34
C ALA A 57 -2.32 7.07 11.33
N TYR A 58 -3.27 6.22 11.76
CA TYR A 58 -4.20 6.58 12.82
C TYR A 58 -3.48 6.95 14.11
N MET A 59 -2.51 6.15 14.54
CA MET A 59 -1.70 6.43 15.71
C MET A 59 -0.95 7.76 15.56
N ALA A 60 -0.31 7.99 14.42
CA ALA A 60 0.38 9.25 14.13
C ALA A 60 -0.56 10.45 14.18
N LYS A 61 -1.75 10.36 13.56
CA LYS A 61 -2.82 11.37 13.60
C LYS A 61 -3.19 11.73 15.05
N GLN A 62 -3.41 10.72 15.91
CA GLN A 62 -3.76 10.96 17.31
C GLN A 62 -2.62 11.61 18.10
N ILE A 63 -1.37 11.23 17.86
CA ILE A 63 -0.20 11.83 18.50
C ILE A 63 -0.06 13.30 18.09
N VAL A 64 -0.16 13.61 16.79
CA VAL A 64 -0.09 15.00 16.32
C VAL A 64 -1.22 15.83 16.92
N LYS A 65 -2.44 15.32 16.88
CA LYS A 65 -3.61 15.99 17.48
C LYS A 65 -3.41 16.27 18.97
N SER A 66 -2.84 15.34 19.72
CA SER A 66 -2.57 15.54 21.16
C SER A 66 -1.48 16.56 21.44
N LYS A 67 -0.49 16.71 20.54
CA LYS A 67 0.64 17.64 20.70
C LYS A 67 0.27 19.10 20.41
N ASN A 68 -0.49 19.35 19.36
CA ASN A 68 -0.73 20.72 18.87
C ASN A 68 -2.18 20.98 18.41
N GLY A 69 -3.11 20.05 18.63
CA GLY A 69 -4.52 20.17 18.25
C GLY A 69 -4.80 19.99 16.76
N ARG A 70 -3.78 19.77 15.92
CA ARG A 70 -3.90 19.65 14.49
C ARG A 70 -4.52 18.30 14.10
N ASN A 71 -5.55 18.32 13.26
CA ASN A 71 -6.16 17.13 12.70
C ASN A 71 -5.66 16.92 11.26
N VAL A 72 -4.79 15.93 11.07
CA VAL A 72 -4.26 15.54 9.75
C VAL A 72 -5.13 14.42 9.19
N PRO A 73 -5.86 14.60 8.09
CA PRO A 73 -6.70 13.57 7.52
C PRO A 73 -5.86 12.41 6.95
N VAL A 74 -6.46 11.22 6.97
CA VAL A 74 -5.85 9.97 6.49
C VAL A 74 -6.69 9.40 5.36
N ILE A 75 -6.08 9.18 4.20
CA ILE A 75 -6.65 8.40 3.10
C ILE A 75 -5.99 7.03 3.08
N THR A 76 -6.79 5.97 2.98
CA THR A 76 -6.30 4.60 2.89
C THR A 76 -6.69 3.97 1.56
N THR A 77 -5.70 3.48 0.80
CA THR A 77 -5.92 2.69 -0.42
C THR A 77 -5.73 1.20 -0.13
N LEU A 78 -6.77 0.42 -0.39
CA LEU A 78 -6.77 -1.04 -0.24
C LEU A 78 -6.23 -1.69 -1.51
N HIS A 79 -5.37 -2.72 -1.35
CA HIS A 79 -4.69 -3.39 -2.46
C HIS A 79 -5.00 -4.88 -2.61
N GLY A 80 -5.67 -5.48 -1.65
CA GLY A 80 -6.14 -6.86 -1.70
C GLY A 80 -5.52 -7.80 -0.68
N THR A 81 -4.20 -7.85 -0.52
CA THR A 81 -3.55 -8.77 0.43
C THR A 81 -4.02 -8.54 1.88
N ASP A 82 -4.19 -7.28 2.25
CA ASP A 82 -4.72 -6.82 3.53
C ASP A 82 -6.17 -7.26 3.77
N ILE A 83 -6.94 -7.47 2.71
CA ILE A 83 -8.35 -7.83 2.75
C ILE A 83 -8.56 -9.34 2.57
N THR A 84 -7.98 -9.91 1.51
CA THR A 84 -8.30 -11.28 1.08
C THR A 84 -7.47 -12.37 1.75
N LEU A 85 -6.30 -12.03 2.26
CA LEU A 85 -5.39 -12.98 2.91
C LEU A 85 -5.25 -12.68 4.40
N VAL A 86 -4.56 -11.59 4.74
CA VAL A 86 -4.23 -11.28 6.14
C VAL A 86 -5.46 -10.85 6.92
N GLY A 87 -6.30 -10.02 6.35
CA GLY A 87 -7.46 -9.44 7.02
C GLY A 87 -8.55 -10.46 7.38
N LYS A 88 -8.59 -11.61 6.70
CA LYS A 88 -9.54 -12.71 7.02
C LYS A 88 -9.13 -13.54 8.24
N ASP A 89 -7.91 -13.42 8.71
CA ASP A 89 -7.50 -14.02 9.96
C ASP A 89 -8.14 -13.23 11.12
N LYS A 90 -8.86 -13.98 11.99
CA LYS A 90 -9.56 -13.41 13.16
C LYS A 90 -8.64 -12.62 14.10
N THR A 91 -7.34 -12.92 14.06
CA THR A 91 -6.33 -12.22 14.86
C THR A 91 -6.16 -10.76 14.40
N TYR A 92 -6.30 -10.49 13.10
CA TYR A 92 -6.09 -9.17 12.51
C TYR A 92 -7.39 -8.43 12.17
N GLU A 93 -8.50 -9.16 12.01
CA GLU A 93 -9.79 -8.60 11.58
C GLU A 93 -10.22 -7.35 12.37
N PRO A 94 -10.15 -7.32 13.73
CA PRO A 94 -10.58 -6.15 14.49
C PRO A 94 -9.74 -4.90 14.17
N VAL A 95 -8.43 -5.06 13.99
CA VAL A 95 -7.52 -3.94 13.67
C VAL A 95 -7.72 -3.48 12.23
N VAL A 96 -7.91 -4.41 11.28
CA VAL A 96 -8.22 -4.08 9.88
C VAL A 96 -9.52 -3.31 9.78
N THR A 97 -10.59 -3.80 10.41
CA THR A 97 -11.90 -3.14 10.45
C THR A 97 -11.80 -1.73 11.05
N PHE A 98 -11.15 -1.61 12.20
CA PHE A 98 -10.94 -0.34 12.86
C PHE A 98 -10.16 0.64 11.97
N SER A 99 -9.02 0.21 11.41
CA SER A 99 -8.15 1.07 10.61
C SER A 99 -8.86 1.60 9.36
N ILE A 100 -9.70 0.77 8.72
CA ILE A 100 -10.51 1.19 7.57
C ILE A 100 -11.56 2.21 8.02
N ASN A 101 -12.31 1.92 9.08
CA ASN A 101 -13.38 2.80 9.55
C ASN A 101 -12.87 4.14 10.12
N GLU A 102 -11.65 4.19 10.65
CA GLU A 102 -11.04 5.42 11.18
C GLU A 102 -10.33 6.27 10.10
N SER A 103 -10.18 5.76 8.89
CA SER A 103 -9.68 6.55 7.76
C SER A 103 -10.69 7.63 7.37
N ASP A 104 -10.22 8.83 7.01
CA ASP A 104 -11.11 9.93 6.60
C ASP A 104 -11.69 9.70 5.20
N ALA A 105 -10.93 9.02 4.32
CA ALA A 105 -11.40 8.51 3.03
C ALA A 105 -10.75 7.15 2.73
N ILE A 106 -11.46 6.33 1.96
CA ILE A 106 -11.01 4.98 1.63
C ILE A 106 -11.13 4.78 0.13
N THR A 107 -10.09 4.20 -0.47
CA THR A 107 -10.13 3.80 -1.87
C THR A 107 -9.77 2.32 -2.03
N ALA A 108 -10.29 1.68 -3.07
CA ALA A 108 -9.93 0.34 -3.48
C ALA A 108 -9.50 0.33 -4.95
N VAL A 109 -8.58 -0.57 -5.31
CA VAL A 109 -8.04 -0.61 -6.68
C VAL A 109 -8.97 -1.32 -7.68
N SER A 110 -10.10 -1.85 -7.25
CA SER A 110 -11.11 -2.47 -8.12
C SER A 110 -12.46 -2.61 -7.42
N GLU A 111 -13.54 -2.68 -8.21
CA GLU A 111 -14.90 -2.97 -7.72
C GLU A 111 -14.97 -4.33 -7.00
N ASN A 112 -14.24 -5.33 -7.48
CA ASN A 112 -14.19 -6.63 -6.83
C ASN A 112 -13.59 -6.53 -5.42
N LEU A 113 -12.50 -5.78 -5.25
CA LEU A 113 -11.89 -5.58 -3.94
C LEU A 113 -12.80 -4.82 -2.99
N ARG A 114 -13.46 -3.77 -3.48
CA ARG A 114 -14.48 -3.04 -2.74
C ARG A 114 -15.59 -3.97 -2.23
N ALA A 115 -16.17 -4.79 -3.11
CA ALA A 115 -17.22 -5.74 -2.76
C ALA A 115 -16.74 -6.78 -1.73
N GLU A 116 -15.55 -7.35 -1.91
CA GLU A 116 -14.95 -8.30 -0.96
C GLU A 116 -14.67 -7.64 0.40
N THR A 117 -14.30 -6.36 0.44
CA THR A 117 -14.10 -5.62 1.68
C THR A 117 -15.41 -5.53 2.48
N PHE A 118 -16.49 -5.08 1.86
CA PHE A 118 -17.80 -4.99 2.52
C PHE A 118 -18.34 -6.37 2.95
N LYS A 119 -18.06 -7.41 2.17
CA LYS A 119 -18.47 -8.78 2.52
C LYS A 119 -17.71 -9.34 3.70
N SER A 120 -16.44 -8.98 3.86
CA SER A 120 -15.54 -9.58 4.84
C SER A 120 -15.47 -8.82 6.16
N PHE A 121 -15.80 -7.51 6.15
CA PHE A 121 -15.64 -6.63 7.30
C PHE A 121 -16.88 -5.73 7.48
N PRO A 122 -17.26 -5.41 8.72
CA PRO A 122 -18.33 -4.46 9.01
C PRO A 122 -17.84 -3.00 8.78
N ILE A 123 -17.66 -2.65 7.51
CA ILE A 123 -17.26 -1.30 7.11
C ILE A 123 -18.48 -0.40 7.03
N THR A 124 -18.39 0.77 7.67
CA THR A 124 -19.48 1.75 7.76
C THR A 124 -19.30 2.95 6.82
N LYS A 125 -18.13 3.08 6.21
CA LYS A 125 -17.78 4.17 5.31
C LYS A 125 -17.83 3.74 3.85
N GLU A 126 -18.06 4.70 2.98
CA GLU A 126 -17.94 4.48 1.53
C GLU A 126 -16.51 4.20 1.12
N ILE A 127 -16.35 3.38 0.10
CA ILE A 127 -15.07 3.05 -0.51
C ILE A 127 -15.16 3.45 -1.98
N ASP A 128 -14.35 4.42 -2.37
CA ASP A 128 -14.23 4.84 -3.77
C ASP A 128 -13.34 3.86 -4.54
N VAL A 129 -13.66 3.64 -5.82
CA VAL A 129 -12.83 2.80 -6.68
C VAL A 129 -11.94 3.65 -7.56
N ILE A 130 -10.63 3.57 -7.30
CA ILE A 130 -9.58 4.20 -8.11
C ILE A 130 -8.66 3.10 -8.61
N THR A 131 -8.81 2.73 -9.88
CA THR A 131 -8.03 1.65 -10.48
C THR A 131 -6.55 2.04 -10.64
N ASN A 132 -5.66 1.05 -10.50
CA ASN A 132 -4.27 1.25 -10.87
C ASN A 132 -4.16 1.66 -12.34
N PHE A 133 -3.27 2.58 -12.63
CA PHE A 133 -3.08 3.12 -13.96
C PHE A 133 -1.64 2.92 -14.45
N VAL A 134 -1.47 3.09 -15.74
CA VAL A 134 -0.17 3.12 -16.39
C VAL A 134 -0.12 4.33 -17.33
N ASP A 135 1.02 4.99 -17.39
CA ASP A 135 1.25 6.06 -18.36
C ASP A 135 1.41 5.45 -19.77
N VAL A 136 0.33 5.48 -20.55
CA VAL A 136 0.28 4.92 -21.90
C VAL A 136 1.17 5.66 -22.90
N SER A 137 1.57 6.90 -22.63
CA SER A 137 2.49 7.65 -23.46
C SER A 137 3.92 7.09 -23.32
N ARG A 138 4.29 6.72 -22.12
CA ARG A 138 5.59 6.12 -21.77
C ARG A 138 5.64 4.63 -22.08
N PHE A 139 4.57 3.90 -21.77
CA PHE A 139 4.46 2.45 -21.92
C PHE A 139 3.65 2.07 -23.17
N SER A 140 4.04 2.60 -24.31
CA SER A 140 3.48 2.28 -25.62
C SER A 140 4.31 1.20 -26.33
N LYS A 141 3.65 0.47 -27.25
CA LYS A 141 4.33 -0.53 -28.09
C LYS A 141 5.39 0.18 -28.96
N LYS A 142 6.63 -0.27 -28.84
CA LYS A 142 7.75 0.24 -29.62
C LYS A 142 8.30 -0.89 -30.52
N PRO A 143 8.87 -0.58 -31.70
CA PRO A 143 9.59 -1.55 -32.51
C PRO A 143 10.77 -2.12 -31.71
N ILE A 144 10.80 -3.42 -31.52
CA ILE A 144 11.88 -4.13 -30.80
C ILE A 144 12.45 -5.28 -31.63
N ASP A 145 12.42 -5.15 -32.96
CA ASP A 145 12.75 -6.24 -33.91
C ASP A 145 14.15 -6.81 -33.68
N ALA A 146 15.14 -5.96 -33.41
CA ALA A 146 16.49 -6.41 -33.11
C ALA A 146 16.54 -7.27 -31.83
N PHE A 147 15.88 -6.84 -30.77
CA PHE A 147 15.82 -7.57 -29.52
C PHE A 147 15.00 -8.86 -29.65
N ARG A 148 13.90 -8.80 -30.41
CA ARG A 148 13.06 -9.97 -30.69
C ARG A 148 13.84 -11.06 -31.44
N LYS A 149 14.67 -10.70 -32.41
CA LYS A 149 15.52 -11.65 -33.17
C LYS A 149 16.55 -12.34 -32.29
N VAL A 150 16.98 -11.70 -31.19
CA VAL A 150 17.91 -12.32 -30.24
C VAL A 150 17.21 -13.37 -29.36
N ILE A 151 15.97 -13.11 -28.96
CA ILE A 151 15.22 -13.98 -28.02
C ILE A 151 14.46 -15.07 -28.78
N ALA A 152 13.93 -14.75 -29.96
CA ALA A 152 13.09 -15.64 -30.76
C ALA A 152 13.54 -15.55 -32.25
N PRO A 153 14.74 -16.11 -32.60
CA PRO A 153 15.34 -15.99 -33.93
C PRO A 153 14.49 -16.62 -35.01
N ASP A 154 13.81 -17.72 -34.71
CA ASP A 154 13.00 -18.48 -35.66
C ASP A 154 11.50 -18.09 -35.63
N GLY A 155 11.16 -16.97 -34.98
CA GLY A 155 9.81 -16.44 -34.92
C GLY A 155 8.94 -17.04 -33.83
N GLU A 156 9.53 -17.65 -32.82
CA GLU A 156 8.84 -18.26 -31.67
C GLU A 156 7.95 -17.26 -30.94
N LYS A 157 6.91 -17.75 -30.31
CA LYS A 157 6.06 -16.96 -29.43
C LYS A 157 6.78 -16.71 -28.12
N ILE A 158 6.79 -15.46 -27.67
CA ILE A 158 7.40 -15.06 -26.39
C ILE A 158 6.29 -14.92 -25.35
N LEU A 159 6.37 -15.71 -24.26
CA LEU A 159 5.57 -15.55 -23.06
C LEU A 159 6.46 -14.88 -22.01
N LEU A 160 5.98 -13.78 -21.43
CA LEU A 160 6.68 -13.05 -20.39
C LEU A 160 5.88 -13.06 -19.10
N HIS A 161 6.48 -13.54 -18.02
CA HIS A 161 5.95 -13.42 -16.68
C HIS A 161 6.88 -12.54 -15.83
N ALA A 162 6.34 -11.46 -15.28
CA ALA A 162 7.06 -10.56 -14.38
C ALA A 162 6.32 -10.45 -13.04
N SER A 163 6.90 -10.96 -11.96
CA SER A 163 6.34 -10.88 -10.62
C SER A 163 7.43 -11.09 -9.56
N ASN A 164 7.05 -11.09 -8.29
CA ASN A 164 7.92 -11.47 -7.19
C ASN A 164 7.95 -13.01 -6.94
N PHE A 165 7.47 -13.80 -7.86
CA PHE A 165 7.50 -15.28 -7.88
C PHE A 165 6.91 -15.96 -6.63
N ARG A 166 6.05 -15.27 -5.87
CA ARG A 166 5.34 -15.91 -4.75
C ARG A 166 4.31 -16.93 -5.29
N LYS A 167 4.03 -17.98 -4.52
CA LYS A 167 3.09 -19.05 -4.87
C LYS A 167 1.73 -18.55 -5.38
N VAL A 168 1.21 -17.46 -4.82
CA VAL A 168 -0.04 -16.83 -5.30
C VAL A 168 0.03 -16.34 -6.74
N LYS A 169 1.24 -16.15 -7.31
CA LYS A 169 1.44 -15.73 -8.71
C LYS A 169 1.39 -16.88 -9.70
N ARG A 170 1.32 -18.12 -9.22
CA ARG A 170 1.11 -19.35 -9.99
C ARG A 170 2.05 -19.43 -11.22
N VAL A 171 3.34 -19.16 -10.99
CA VAL A 171 4.35 -19.14 -12.09
C VAL A 171 4.47 -20.51 -12.74
N ASP A 172 4.26 -21.58 -11.96
CA ASP A 172 4.33 -22.97 -12.41
C ASP A 172 3.19 -23.33 -13.40
N ASP A 173 2.15 -22.49 -13.47
CA ASP A 173 1.02 -22.69 -14.38
C ASP A 173 1.16 -21.92 -15.70
N VAL A 174 2.24 -21.14 -15.89
CA VAL A 174 2.52 -20.34 -17.09
C VAL A 174 3.47 -21.06 -18.01
#